data_cec90902334fbd07a59f5f74cb26b5e8
#
_entry.id   cec90902334fbd07a59f5f74cb26b5e8
#
_cell.length_a   1.000
_cell.length_b   1.000
_cell.length_c   1.000
_cell.angle_alpha   90.00
_cell.angle_beta   90.00
_cell.angle_gamma   90.00
#
_symmetry.space_group_name_H-M   'P 1'
#
loop_
_entity.id
_entity.type
_entity.pdbx_description
1 polymer ?
#
loop_
_entity_poly.entity_id
_entity_poly.type
_entity_poly.pdbx_seq_one_letter_code
_entity_poly.pdbx_strand_id
1 'polypeptide(L)'
;MKYLNILLIFIPVTIYGAIAGFSDPLLFVFSSLAIIPLAGVMGKATDDIACFAGQKIGGLLNATFGNATELIIAFVAMKEGLFDVVKASLAGSVIGNILLVLGMSMLVGGIRHKIQKFNIHSINITSSMLLF
;
A
#
# COMPACT_ATOMS: atom_id res chain seq x y z
N MET A 1 10.52 -4.02 -12.14
CA MET A 1 9.19 -4.49 -12.59
C MET A 1 9.21 -5.85 -13.27
N LYS A 2 10.23 -6.20 -14.09
CA LYS A 2 10.24 -7.50 -14.83
C LYS A 2 10.06 -8.73 -13.92
N TYR A 3 10.69 -8.77 -12.76
CA TYR A 3 10.60 -9.90 -11.81
C TYR A 3 9.28 -9.89 -11.01
N LEU A 4 8.70 -8.72 -10.79
CA LEU A 4 7.42 -8.60 -10.08
C LEU A 4 6.26 -9.18 -10.91
N ASN A 5 6.35 -9.08 -12.24
CA ASN A 5 5.32 -9.61 -13.15
C ASN A 5 5.22 -11.15 -13.12
N ILE A 6 6.27 -11.86 -12.67
CA ILE A 6 6.22 -13.31 -12.51
C ILE A 6 5.17 -13.70 -11.46
N LEU A 7 5.00 -12.88 -10.43
CA LEU A 7 4.01 -13.11 -9.38
C LEU A 7 2.55 -12.98 -9.88
N LEU A 8 2.32 -12.42 -11.07
CA LEU A 8 0.98 -12.39 -11.68
C LEU A 8 0.42 -13.80 -11.94
N ILE A 9 1.28 -14.83 -11.98
CA ILE A 9 0.86 -16.22 -12.09
C ILE A 9 0.00 -16.66 -10.90
N PHE A 10 0.15 -16.01 -9.75
CA PHE A 10 -0.66 -16.32 -8.56
C PHE A 10 -2.11 -15.88 -8.70
N ILE A 11 -2.46 -14.99 -9.63
CA ILE A 11 -3.86 -14.62 -9.90
C ILE A 11 -4.66 -15.83 -10.38
N PRO A 12 -4.31 -16.48 -11.51
CA PRO A 12 -5.05 -17.67 -11.94
C PRO A 12 -4.92 -18.83 -10.96
N VAL A 13 -3.80 -18.97 -10.25
CA VAL A 13 -3.62 -20.00 -9.22
C VAL A 13 -4.58 -19.79 -8.06
N THR A 14 -4.76 -18.56 -7.59
CA THR A 14 -5.72 -18.23 -6.52
C THR A 14 -7.17 -18.49 -6.96
N ILE A 15 -7.53 -18.08 -8.18
CA ILE A 15 -8.87 -18.32 -8.72
C ILE A 15 -9.14 -19.82 -8.83
N TYR A 16 -8.20 -20.57 -9.39
CA TYR A 16 -8.31 -22.03 -9.48
C TYR A 16 -8.41 -22.68 -8.10
N GLY A 17 -7.57 -22.27 -7.16
CA GLY A 17 -7.56 -22.78 -5.80
C GLY A 17 -8.86 -22.53 -5.06
N ALA A 18 -9.50 -21.37 -5.27
CA ALA A 18 -10.80 -21.05 -4.69
C ALA A 18 -11.90 -21.98 -5.23
N ILE A 19 -11.86 -22.34 -6.53
CA ILE A 19 -12.79 -23.27 -7.15
C ILE A 19 -12.49 -24.71 -6.75
N ALA A 20 -11.23 -25.08 -6.65
CA ALA A 20 -10.76 -26.42 -6.30
C ALA A 20 -10.86 -26.74 -4.79
N GLY A 21 -11.26 -25.79 -3.95
CA GLY A 21 -11.44 -25.99 -2.51
C GLY A 21 -10.14 -26.06 -1.72
N PHE A 22 -9.14 -25.25 -2.08
CA PHE A 22 -7.92 -25.13 -1.29
C PHE A 22 -8.23 -24.58 0.11
N SER A 23 -7.39 -24.92 1.09
CA SER A 23 -7.54 -24.41 2.45
C SER A 23 -7.39 -22.89 2.53
N ASP A 24 -8.13 -22.25 3.42
CA ASP A 24 -8.13 -20.79 3.60
C ASP A 24 -6.71 -20.20 3.80
N PRO A 25 -5.80 -20.81 4.59
CA PRO A 25 -4.44 -20.29 4.73
C PRO A 25 -3.65 -20.30 3.41
N LEU A 26 -3.86 -21.32 2.57
CA LEU A 26 -3.18 -21.42 1.28
C LEU A 26 -3.71 -20.37 0.29
N LEU A 27 -5.04 -20.18 0.26
CA LEU A 27 -5.67 -19.13 -0.53
C LEU A 27 -5.20 -17.74 -0.07
N PHE A 28 -5.07 -17.52 1.24
CA PHE A 28 -4.55 -16.27 1.78
C PHE A 28 -3.13 -15.99 1.29
N VAL A 29 -2.24 -16.98 1.32
CA VAL A 29 -0.86 -16.82 0.84
C VAL A 29 -0.82 -16.52 -0.66
N PHE A 30 -1.55 -17.27 -1.48
CA PHE A 30 -1.54 -17.05 -2.92
C PHE A 30 -2.18 -15.72 -3.32
N SER A 31 -3.27 -15.31 -2.68
CA SER A 31 -3.89 -14.00 -2.92
C SER A 31 -2.98 -12.85 -2.47
N SER A 32 -2.29 -13.00 -1.36
CA SER A 32 -1.31 -12.00 -0.90
C SER A 32 -0.17 -11.84 -1.90
N LEU A 33 0.36 -12.94 -2.44
CA LEU A 33 1.40 -12.90 -3.49
C LEU A 33 0.88 -12.29 -4.80
N ALA A 34 -0.40 -12.48 -5.13
CA ALA A 34 -1.03 -11.89 -6.32
C ALA A 34 -1.25 -10.38 -6.19
N ILE A 35 -1.54 -9.88 -4.98
CA ILE A 35 -1.77 -8.45 -4.71
C ILE A 35 -0.50 -7.62 -4.94
N ILE A 36 0.67 -8.14 -4.60
CA ILE A 36 1.95 -7.40 -4.71
C ILE A 36 2.18 -6.83 -6.12
N PRO A 37 2.15 -7.63 -7.20
CA PRO A 37 2.35 -7.10 -8.55
C PRO A 37 1.20 -6.20 -9.02
N LEU A 38 -0.04 -6.47 -8.60
CA LEU A 38 -1.20 -5.64 -8.93
C LEU A 38 -1.07 -4.25 -8.33
N ALA A 39 -0.67 -4.15 -7.06
CA ALA A 39 -0.39 -2.88 -6.40
C ALA A 39 0.74 -2.12 -7.12
N GLY A 40 1.79 -2.82 -7.57
CA GLY A 40 2.87 -2.23 -8.35
C GLY A 40 2.43 -1.69 -9.71
N VAL A 41 1.56 -2.40 -10.42
CA VAL A 41 0.98 -1.95 -11.71
C VAL A 41 0.10 -0.73 -11.48
N MET A 42 -0.74 -0.77 -10.44
CA MET A 42 -1.64 0.34 -10.10
C MET A 42 -0.85 1.60 -9.71
N GLY A 43 0.18 1.46 -8.87
CA GLY A 43 1.05 2.57 -8.50
C GLY A 43 1.70 3.21 -9.72
N LYS A 44 2.28 2.40 -10.62
CA LYS A 44 2.87 2.93 -11.86
C LYS A 44 1.85 3.63 -12.76
N ALA A 45 0.68 3.05 -12.96
CA ALA A 45 -0.38 3.66 -13.76
C ALA A 45 -0.83 5.00 -13.16
N THR A 46 -0.91 5.08 -11.83
CA THR A 46 -1.23 6.32 -11.11
C THR A 46 -0.15 7.38 -11.31
N ASP A 47 1.12 7.01 -11.20
CA ASP A 47 2.25 7.92 -11.44
C ASP A 47 2.26 8.44 -12.89
N ASP A 48 2.03 7.55 -13.84
CA ASP A 48 1.97 7.92 -15.27
C ASP A 48 0.83 8.93 -15.52
N ILE A 49 -0.36 8.72 -14.94
CA ILE A 49 -1.48 9.66 -15.06
C ILE A 49 -1.17 10.97 -14.32
N ALA A 50 -0.55 10.90 -13.14
CA ALA A 50 -0.19 12.06 -12.35
C ALA A 50 0.78 13.00 -13.08
N CYS A 51 1.69 12.46 -13.90
CA CYS A 51 2.58 13.24 -14.75
C CYS A 51 1.82 14.14 -15.74
N PHE A 52 0.72 13.66 -16.29
CA PHE A 52 -0.11 14.43 -17.24
C PHE A 52 -1.08 15.39 -16.55
N ALA A 53 -1.58 15.02 -15.38
CA ALA A 53 -2.60 15.79 -14.66
C ALA A 53 -2.03 16.99 -13.87
N GLY A 54 -0.72 17.08 -13.73
CA GLY A 54 -0.03 18.14 -12.98
C GLY A 54 0.02 17.89 -11.47
N GLN A 55 0.84 18.67 -10.77
CA GLN A 55 1.26 18.40 -9.38
C GLN A 55 0.12 18.28 -8.38
N LYS A 56 -0.92 19.13 -8.48
CA LYS A 56 -2.04 19.13 -7.52
C LYS A 56 -2.93 17.90 -7.69
N ILE A 57 -3.33 17.62 -8.95
CA ILE A 57 -4.18 16.48 -9.27
C ILE A 57 -3.39 15.17 -9.11
N GLY A 58 -2.11 15.16 -9.51
CA GLY A 58 -1.21 14.02 -9.32
C GLY A 58 -1.04 13.64 -7.85
N GLY A 59 -0.86 14.62 -6.97
CA GLY A 59 -0.80 14.38 -5.53
C GLY A 59 -2.09 13.76 -4.96
N LEU A 60 -3.26 14.25 -5.41
CA LEU A 60 -4.56 13.70 -5.01
C LEU A 60 -4.74 12.26 -5.52
N LEU A 61 -4.38 12.00 -6.77
CA LEU A 61 -4.45 10.67 -7.37
C LEU A 61 -3.55 9.68 -6.62
N ASN A 62 -2.31 10.05 -6.32
CA ASN A 62 -1.40 9.21 -5.56
C ASN A 62 -1.90 8.95 -4.13
N ALA A 63 -2.43 9.96 -3.45
CA ALA A 63 -3.01 9.80 -2.12
C ALA A 63 -4.24 8.88 -2.11
N THR A 64 -5.01 8.85 -3.18
CA THR A 64 -6.23 8.04 -3.29
C THR A 64 -5.91 6.63 -3.79
N PHE A 65 -5.28 6.52 -4.96
CA PHE A 65 -5.01 5.22 -5.58
C PHE A 65 -3.84 4.48 -4.95
N GLY A 66 -2.91 5.18 -4.30
CA GLY A 66 -1.88 4.56 -3.47
C GLY A 66 -2.46 3.71 -2.33
N ASN A 67 -3.65 4.06 -1.84
CA ASN A 67 -4.36 3.33 -0.78
C ASN A 67 -5.55 2.51 -1.31
N ALA A 68 -5.73 2.38 -2.63
CA ALA A 68 -6.90 1.72 -3.20
C ALA A 68 -6.99 0.24 -2.82
N THR A 69 -5.87 -0.46 -2.68
CA THR A 69 -5.82 -1.87 -2.26
C THR A 69 -6.42 -2.02 -0.85
N GLU A 70 -5.99 -1.17 0.09
CA GLU A 70 -6.52 -1.15 1.46
C GLU A 70 -8.01 -0.82 1.48
N LEU A 71 -8.45 0.15 0.67
CA LEU A 71 -9.86 0.52 0.56
C LEU A 71 -10.72 -0.63 0.03
N ILE A 72 -10.25 -1.35 -1.00
CA ILE A 72 -10.97 -2.50 -1.56
C ILE A 72 -11.07 -3.62 -0.53
N ILE A 73 -9.96 -3.96 0.15
CA ILE A 73 -9.94 -4.99 1.19
C ILE A 73 -10.87 -4.61 2.34
N ALA A 74 -10.79 -3.36 2.81
CA ALA A 74 -11.66 -2.87 3.89
C ALA A 74 -13.13 -2.92 3.49
N PHE A 75 -13.47 -2.54 2.26
CA PHE A 75 -14.84 -2.59 1.76
C PHE A 75 -15.40 -4.02 1.70
N VAL A 76 -14.61 -4.97 1.20
CA VAL A 76 -15.00 -6.39 1.16
C VAL A 76 -15.14 -6.94 2.57
N ALA A 77 -14.19 -6.67 3.47
CA ALA A 77 -14.25 -7.12 4.86
C ALA A 77 -15.46 -6.53 5.61
N MET A 78 -15.83 -5.27 5.35
CA MET A 78 -17.05 -4.68 5.91
C MET A 78 -18.32 -5.39 5.42
N LYS A 79 -18.38 -5.78 4.15
CA LYS A 79 -19.51 -6.55 3.61
C LYS A 79 -19.67 -7.90 4.31
N GLU A 80 -18.58 -8.53 4.67
CA GLU A 80 -18.55 -9.81 5.41
C GLU A 80 -18.73 -9.64 6.92
N GLY A 81 -18.95 -8.41 7.41
CA GLY A 81 -19.13 -8.12 8.83
C GLY A 81 -17.84 -8.16 9.66
N LEU A 82 -16.68 -8.21 9.03
CA LEU A 82 -15.36 -8.34 9.67
C LEU A 82 -14.81 -6.96 10.11
N PHE A 83 -15.57 -6.22 10.93
CA PHE A 83 -15.22 -4.85 11.34
C PHE A 83 -13.89 -4.75 12.11
N ASP A 84 -13.54 -5.77 12.90
CA ASP A 84 -12.28 -5.77 13.64
C ASP A 84 -11.08 -5.96 12.72
N VAL A 85 -11.23 -6.71 11.64
CA VAL A 85 -10.21 -6.82 10.57
C VAL A 85 -10.00 -5.48 9.90
N VAL A 86 -11.08 -4.74 9.60
CA VAL A 86 -10.98 -3.40 9.01
C VAL A 86 -10.24 -2.43 9.93
N LYS A 87 -10.62 -2.38 11.22
CA LYS A 87 -9.95 -1.53 12.22
C LYS A 87 -8.47 -1.87 12.36
N ALA A 88 -8.14 -3.18 12.46
CA ALA A 88 -6.77 -3.65 12.58
C ALA A 88 -5.94 -3.33 11.33
N SER A 89 -6.53 -3.46 10.13
CA SER A 89 -5.87 -3.15 8.86
C SER A 89 -5.55 -1.65 8.76
N LEU A 90 -6.53 -0.78 9.06
CA LEU A 90 -6.32 0.67 9.04
C LEU A 90 -5.27 1.12 10.06
N ALA A 91 -5.37 0.64 11.31
CA ALA A 91 -4.38 0.92 12.35
C ALA A 91 -2.99 0.39 11.96
N GLY A 92 -2.92 -0.82 11.42
CA GLY A 92 -1.69 -1.44 10.95
C GLY A 92 -1.03 -0.67 9.81
N SER A 93 -1.81 -0.14 8.88
CA SER A 93 -1.30 0.68 7.77
C SER A 93 -0.67 1.98 8.29
N VAL A 94 -1.33 2.68 9.22
CA VAL A 94 -0.78 3.90 9.84
C VAL A 94 0.50 3.60 10.60
N ILE A 95 0.49 2.56 11.45
CA ILE A 95 1.67 2.14 12.23
C ILE A 95 2.80 1.70 11.29
N GLY A 96 2.48 0.92 10.26
CA GLY A 96 3.44 0.45 9.27
C GLY A 96 4.12 1.60 8.52
N ASN A 97 3.34 2.58 8.10
CA ASN A 97 3.88 3.76 7.41
C ASN A 97 4.78 4.60 8.33
N ILE A 98 4.40 4.79 9.60
CA ILE A 98 5.22 5.55 10.55
C ILE A 98 6.48 4.77 10.96
N LEU A 99 6.37 3.51 11.33
CA LEU A 99 7.49 2.73 11.84
C LEU A 99 8.39 2.17 10.73
N LEU A 100 7.81 1.53 9.70
CA LEU A 100 8.61 0.92 8.63
C LEU A 100 9.08 1.95 7.63
N VAL A 101 8.20 2.73 7.02
CA VAL A 101 8.58 3.63 5.93
C VAL A 101 9.42 4.78 6.46
N LEU A 102 8.99 5.46 7.52
CA LEU A 102 9.75 6.55 8.12
C LEU A 102 11.03 6.03 8.78
N GLY A 103 10.95 4.95 9.56
CA GLY A 103 12.11 4.34 10.23
C GLY A 103 13.17 3.85 9.24
N MET A 104 12.77 3.17 8.16
CA MET A 104 13.66 2.73 7.10
C MET A 104 14.26 3.89 6.32
N SER A 105 13.50 4.94 6.07
CA SER A 105 14.03 6.14 5.39
C SER A 105 15.07 6.86 6.23
N MET A 106 14.87 6.95 7.55
CA MET A 106 15.86 7.48 8.48
C MET A 106 17.11 6.60 8.55
N LEU A 107 16.95 5.28 8.59
CA LEU A 107 18.08 4.34 8.63
C LEU A 107 18.93 4.44 7.37
N VAL A 108 18.31 4.33 6.19
CA VAL A 108 19.00 4.39 4.90
C VAL A 108 19.61 5.78 4.67
N GLY A 109 18.90 6.82 5.05
CA GLY A 109 19.43 8.19 5.01
C GLY A 109 20.63 8.38 5.93
N GLY A 110 20.57 7.84 7.17
CA GLY A 110 21.65 7.92 8.17
C GLY A 110 22.90 7.16 7.77
N ILE A 111 22.79 6.05 7.05
CA ILE A 111 23.93 5.31 6.50
C ILE A 111 24.69 6.17 5.46
N ARG A 112 23.95 6.94 4.65
CA ARG A 112 24.54 7.77 3.58
C ARG A 112 24.97 9.16 4.04
N HIS A 113 24.26 9.74 5.00
CA HIS A 113 24.47 11.11 5.46
C HIS A 113 24.58 11.16 6.98
N LYS A 114 25.70 11.66 7.51
CA LYS A 114 25.95 11.78 8.97
C LYS A 114 24.94 12.69 9.68
N ILE A 115 24.36 13.64 8.98
CA ILE A 115 23.37 14.59 9.51
C ILE A 115 22.21 14.66 8.52
N GLN A 116 21.01 14.37 9.01
CA GLN A 116 19.75 14.56 8.27
C GLN A 116 19.04 15.80 8.80
N LYS A 117 18.70 16.73 7.91
CA LYS A 117 17.95 17.95 8.25
C LYS A 117 16.53 17.82 7.75
N PHE A 118 15.58 18.07 8.62
CA PHE A 118 14.16 18.14 8.25
C PHE A 118 13.75 19.58 7.97
N ASN A 119 12.88 19.76 7.00
CA ASN A 119 12.25 21.05 6.76
C ASN A 119 11.14 21.27 7.81
N ILE A 120 11.38 22.19 8.74
CA ILE A 120 10.47 22.49 9.87
C ILE A 120 9.07 22.88 9.37
N HIS A 121 8.98 23.61 8.26
CA HIS A 121 7.70 24.01 7.70
C HIS A 121 6.87 22.80 7.22
N SER A 122 7.52 21.86 6.54
CA SER A 122 6.85 20.63 6.10
C SER A 122 6.44 19.74 7.27
N ILE A 123 7.27 19.65 8.32
CA ILE A 123 6.95 18.88 9.53
C ILE A 123 5.72 19.44 10.23
N ASN A 124 5.63 20.76 10.39
CA ASN A 124 4.49 21.40 11.04
C ASN A 124 3.17 21.13 10.31
N ILE A 125 3.18 21.21 8.97
CA ILE A 125 2.02 20.90 8.13
C ILE A 125 1.62 19.43 8.28
N THR A 126 2.57 18.52 8.15
CA THR A 126 2.31 17.08 8.24
C THR A 126 1.82 16.67 9.63
N SER A 127 2.41 17.23 10.70
CA SER A 127 1.96 16.97 12.08
C SER A 127 0.55 17.48 12.33
N SER A 128 0.20 18.65 11.79
CA SER A 128 -1.16 19.17 11.90
C SER A 128 -2.18 18.28 11.21
N MET A 129 -1.82 17.73 10.03
CA MET A 129 -2.69 16.82 9.28
C MET A 129 -2.87 15.44 9.93
N LEU A 130 -1.93 15.02 10.81
CA LEU A 130 -2.05 13.76 11.55
C LEU A 130 -2.94 13.87 12.79
N LEU A 131 -3.20 15.10 13.26
CA LEU A 131 -4.01 15.35 14.46
C LEU A 131 -5.50 15.53 14.15
N PHE A 132 -5.88 15.69 12.89
CA PHE A 132 -7.26 15.86 12.40
C PHE A 132 -7.65 14.72 11.46
#